data_a3787a22dddb149d62185293a96cf650
#
_entry.id   a3787a22dddb149d62185293a96cf650
#
_cell.length_a   1.000
_cell.length_b   1.000
_cell.length_c   1.000
_cell.angle_alpha   90.00
_cell.angle_beta   90.00
_cell.angle_gamma   90.00
#
_symmetry.space_group_name_H-M   'P 1'
#
loop_
_entity.id
_entity.type
_entity.pdbx_description
1 polymer ?
#
loop_
_entity_poly.entity_id
_entity_poly.type
_entity_poly.pdbx_seq_one_letter_code
_entity_poly.pdbx_strand_id
1 'polypeptide(L)'
;MILVYVNSSNGLSKAALETVTYAKKLGNEVLVLTNGKASSEILTCLGEYGATKVLVDRSVDGEDPQQLTRLIASVAQNISANTVVFSHDLIGKAVAPRLSVRLQAGLIAGAISIPDTDGTVKVNVFSGKAVGQVKVSSAIKIISLLPNSMQPEKSGVN
;
A
#
# COMPACT_ATOMS: atom_id res chain seq x y z
N MET A 1 -1.94 4.55 -12.36
CA MET A 1 -0.71 4.10 -11.66
C MET A 1 -1.02 3.85 -10.19
N ILE A 2 -0.49 2.78 -9.63
CA ILE A 2 -0.69 2.40 -8.23
C ILE A 2 0.61 2.66 -7.47
N LEU A 3 0.52 3.41 -6.37
CA LEU A 3 1.64 3.62 -5.45
C LEU A 3 1.49 2.68 -4.26
N VAL A 4 2.54 1.94 -3.94
CA VAL A 4 2.62 1.09 -2.75
C VAL A 4 3.70 1.64 -1.82
N TYR A 5 3.39 1.81 -0.56
CA TYR A 5 4.41 2.12 0.45
C TYR A 5 4.77 0.85 1.24
N VAL A 6 6.06 0.61 1.35
CA VAL A 6 6.64 -0.51 2.10
C VAL A 6 7.76 0.00 2.99
N ASN A 7 7.70 -0.28 4.27
CA ASN A 7 8.83 -0.03 5.17
C ASN A 7 9.85 -1.18 5.05
N SER A 8 11.07 -0.88 4.65
CA SER A 8 12.16 -1.84 4.52
C SER A 8 13.30 -1.64 5.53
N SER A 9 13.13 -0.80 6.54
CA SER A 9 14.17 -0.46 7.52
C SER A 9 14.72 -1.71 8.25
N ASN A 10 13.87 -2.69 8.52
CA ASN A 10 14.18 -3.95 9.18
C ASN A 10 14.02 -5.17 8.25
N GLY A 11 14.19 -4.99 6.94
CA GLY A 11 13.90 -6.01 5.94
C GLY A 11 12.44 -6.01 5.48
N LEU A 12 12.09 -6.93 4.58
CA LEU A 12 10.72 -7.08 4.07
C LEU A 12 9.91 -8.00 4.99
N SER A 13 8.82 -7.49 5.51
CA SER A 13 7.84 -8.31 6.22
C SER A 13 6.94 -9.08 5.23
N LYS A 14 6.29 -10.15 5.71
CA LYS A 14 5.25 -10.84 4.94
C LYS A 14 4.13 -9.88 4.51
N ALA A 15 3.70 -9.00 5.42
CA ALA A 15 2.67 -8.01 5.15
C ALA A 15 3.07 -7.02 4.03
N ALA A 16 4.35 -6.66 3.93
CA ALA A 16 4.86 -5.87 2.81
C ALA A 16 4.68 -6.59 1.47
N LEU A 17 5.03 -7.86 1.40
CA LEU A 17 4.88 -8.68 0.18
C LEU A 17 3.41 -8.91 -0.18
N GLU A 18 2.54 -9.13 0.81
CA GLU A 18 1.09 -9.19 0.63
C GLU A 18 0.56 -7.90 0.00
N THR A 19 1.04 -6.75 0.47
CA THR A 19 0.62 -5.42 -0.02
C THR A 19 1.04 -5.20 -1.48
N VAL A 20 2.26 -5.60 -1.87
CA VAL A 20 2.73 -5.51 -3.26
C VAL A 20 1.92 -6.45 -4.17
N THR A 21 1.71 -7.70 -3.72
CA THR A 21 0.86 -8.67 -4.43
C THR A 21 -0.56 -8.16 -4.62
N TYR A 22 -1.14 -7.55 -3.58
CA TYR A 22 -2.47 -6.93 -3.65
C TYR A 22 -2.52 -5.84 -4.72
N ALA A 23 -1.55 -4.93 -4.70
CA ALA A 23 -1.47 -3.86 -5.68
C ALA A 23 -1.31 -4.40 -7.12
N LYS A 24 -0.53 -5.47 -7.31
CA LYS A 24 -0.38 -6.13 -8.62
C LYS A 24 -1.70 -6.71 -9.12
N LYS A 25 -2.54 -7.22 -8.23
CA LYS A 25 -3.89 -7.70 -8.60
C LYS A 25 -4.87 -6.56 -8.91
N LEU A 26 -4.60 -5.33 -8.47
CA LEU A 26 -5.39 -4.14 -8.83
C LEU A 26 -5.03 -3.58 -10.20
N GLY A 27 -3.80 -3.79 -10.66
CA GLY A 27 -3.35 -3.25 -11.95
C GLY A 27 -1.89 -3.53 -12.26
N ASN A 28 -1.47 -3.19 -13.48
CA ASN A 28 -0.16 -3.59 -14.01
C ASN A 28 0.97 -2.59 -13.70
N GLU A 29 0.66 -1.34 -13.44
CA GLU A 29 1.66 -0.31 -13.14
C GLU A 29 1.74 -0.09 -11.63
N VAL A 30 2.64 -0.83 -10.98
CA VAL A 30 2.87 -0.79 -9.54
C VAL A 30 4.22 -0.15 -9.25
N LEU A 31 4.19 1.05 -8.68
CA LEU A 31 5.38 1.72 -8.17
C LEU A 31 5.45 1.52 -6.67
N VAL A 32 6.56 0.96 -6.19
CA VAL A 32 6.80 0.79 -4.75
C VAL A 32 7.68 1.93 -4.27
N LEU A 33 7.25 2.62 -3.24
CA LEU A 33 8.06 3.56 -2.46
C LEU A 33 8.48 2.87 -1.18
N THR A 34 9.77 2.85 -0.94
CA THR A 34 10.34 2.32 0.30
C THR A 34 11.33 3.30 0.93
N ASN A 35 11.56 3.15 2.21
CA ASN A 35 12.51 3.98 2.96
C ASN A 35 13.66 3.14 3.52
N GLY A 36 14.72 3.81 3.92
CA GLY A 36 15.83 3.18 4.60
C GLY A 36 16.86 2.53 3.69
N LYS A 37 17.51 1.47 4.19
CA LYS A 37 18.61 0.77 3.51
C LYS A 37 18.06 -0.40 2.68
N ALA A 38 17.38 -0.08 1.57
CA ALA A 38 16.96 -1.13 0.64
C ALA A 38 18.18 -1.74 -0.05
N SER A 39 18.54 -2.98 0.29
CA SER A 39 19.56 -3.74 -0.40
C SER A 39 19.10 -4.18 -1.79
N SER A 40 20.03 -4.60 -2.65
CA SER A 40 19.70 -5.15 -3.96
C SER A 40 18.76 -6.36 -3.87
N GLU A 41 18.90 -7.18 -2.82
CA GLU A 41 18.02 -8.32 -2.56
C GLU A 41 16.59 -7.91 -2.27
N ILE A 42 16.41 -6.84 -1.46
CA ILE A 42 15.09 -6.26 -1.18
C ILE A 42 14.45 -5.74 -2.47
N LEU A 43 15.21 -5.03 -3.31
CA LEU A 43 14.72 -4.48 -4.56
C LEU A 43 14.31 -5.59 -5.54
N THR A 44 15.14 -6.63 -5.67
CA THR A 44 14.84 -7.80 -6.48
C THR A 44 13.57 -8.51 -5.99
N CYS A 45 13.48 -8.73 -4.68
CA CYS A 45 12.31 -9.36 -4.08
C CYS A 45 11.02 -8.56 -4.37
N LEU A 46 11.04 -7.24 -4.22
CA LEU A 46 9.89 -6.40 -4.55
C LEU A 46 9.47 -6.53 -6.03
N GLY A 47 10.45 -6.63 -6.95
CA GLY A 47 10.21 -6.89 -8.36
C GLY A 47 9.54 -8.24 -8.61
N GLU A 48 10.02 -9.30 -7.97
CA GLU A 48 9.43 -10.65 -8.08
C GLU A 48 7.96 -10.71 -7.65
N TYR A 49 7.56 -9.87 -6.69
CA TYR A 49 6.16 -9.80 -6.20
C TYR A 49 5.29 -8.80 -6.97
N GLY A 50 5.83 -8.12 -7.98
CA GLY A 50 5.03 -7.36 -8.93
C GLY A 50 5.30 -5.86 -8.98
N ALA A 51 6.34 -5.35 -8.31
CA ALA A 51 6.76 -3.97 -8.48
C ALA A 51 7.36 -3.76 -9.87
N THR A 52 6.83 -2.81 -10.62
CA THR A 52 7.39 -2.40 -11.92
C THR A 52 8.52 -1.39 -11.77
N LYS A 53 8.48 -0.63 -10.68
CA LYS A 53 9.51 0.36 -10.31
C LYS A 53 9.58 0.49 -8.81
N VAL A 54 10.78 0.67 -8.27
CA VAL A 54 10.99 0.92 -6.85
C VAL A 54 11.71 2.26 -6.67
N LEU A 55 11.13 3.12 -5.86
CA LEU A 55 11.74 4.36 -5.39
C LEU A 55 12.20 4.16 -3.95
N VAL A 56 13.45 4.53 -3.67
CA VAL A 56 14.04 4.44 -2.33
C VAL A 56 14.27 5.85 -1.80
N ASP A 57 13.56 6.21 -0.74
CA ASP A 57 13.83 7.43 0.01
C ASP A 57 14.73 7.10 1.22
N ARG A 58 15.79 7.88 1.39
CA ARG A 58 16.76 7.70 2.48
C ARG A 58 16.78 8.87 3.46
N SER A 59 15.94 9.86 3.24
CA SER A 59 15.91 11.09 4.02
C SER A 59 14.85 11.12 5.11
N VAL A 60 13.81 10.28 4.97
CA VAL A 60 12.67 10.25 5.88
C VAL A 60 12.78 9.07 6.85
N ASP A 61 12.53 9.34 8.13
CA ASP A 61 12.36 8.30 9.14
C ASP A 61 11.07 7.50 8.86
N GLY A 62 11.24 6.21 8.67
CA GLY A 62 10.14 5.27 8.39
C GLY A 62 9.17 5.07 9.56
N GLU A 63 9.48 5.59 10.74
CA GLU A 63 8.64 5.53 11.93
C GLU A 63 7.90 6.84 12.23
N ASP A 64 8.23 7.94 11.52
CA ASP A 64 7.54 9.22 11.67
C ASP A 64 6.33 9.33 10.71
N PRO A 65 5.08 9.22 11.21
CA PRO A 65 3.91 9.25 10.36
C PRO A 65 3.69 10.59 9.64
N GLN A 66 4.20 11.71 10.20
CA GLN A 66 4.04 13.02 9.57
C GLN A 66 4.96 13.17 8.37
N GLN A 67 6.22 12.77 8.52
CA GLN A 67 7.19 12.78 7.42
C GLN A 67 6.76 11.81 6.32
N LEU A 68 6.36 10.60 6.68
CA LEU A 68 5.84 9.61 5.72
C LEU A 68 4.61 10.11 4.97
N THR A 69 3.66 10.74 5.65
CA THR A 69 2.48 11.30 4.99
C THR A 69 2.88 12.35 3.94
N ARG A 70 3.84 13.22 4.24
CA ARG A 70 4.34 14.24 3.29
C ARG A 70 5.02 13.60 2.09
N LEU A 71 5.91 12.64 2.35
CA LEU A 71 6.65 11.91 1.32
C LEU A 71 5.69 11.17 0.37
N ILE A 72 4.80 10.33 0.92
CA ILE A 72 3.86 9.53 0.14
C ILE A 72 2.92 10.44 -0.67
N ALA A 73 2.42 11.53 -0.09
CA ALA A 73 1.58 12.49 -0.79
C ALA A 73 2.31 13.15 -1.95
N SER A 74 3.55 13.61 -1.74
CA SER A 74 4.36 14.22 -2.79
C SER A 74 4.62 13.24 -3.95
N VAL A 75 5.01 12.00 -3.63
CA VAL A 75 5.25 10.98 -4.66
C VAL A 75 3.95 10.65 -5.40
N ALA A 76 2.84 10.45 -4.68
CA ALA A 76 1.55 10.14 -5.29
C ALA A 76 1.10 11.22 -6.28
N GLN A 77 1.28 12.50 -5.94
CA GLN A 77 0.97 13.62 -6.83
C GLN A 77 1.90 13.67 -8.05
N ASN A 78 3.21 13.50 -7.84
CA ASN A 78 4.20 13.55 -8.92
C ASN A 78 3.98 12.47 -9.98
N ILE A 79 3.54 11.28 -9.58
CA ILE A 79 3.27 10.16 -10.50
C ILE A 79 1.80 10.10 -10.94
N SER A 80 0.96 11.02 -10.49
CA SER A 80 -0.49 11.00 -10.72
C SER A 80 -1.13 9.66 -10.32
N ALA A 81 -0.78 9.16 -9.14
CA ALA A 81 -1.33 7.91 -8.62
C ALA A 81 -2.83 8.06 -8.35
N ASN A 82 -3.61 7.12 -8.85
CA ASN A 82 -5.05 7.03 -8.56
C ASN A 82 -5.36 6.09 -7.39
N THR A 83 -4.39 5.29 -6.99
CA THR A 83 -4.55 4.36 -5.86
C THR A 83 -3.25 4.33 -5.05
N VAL A 84 -3.36 4.42 -3.73
CA VAL A 84 -2.25 4.26 -2.79
C VAL A 84 -2.57 3.09 -1.89
N VAL A 85 -1.64 2.13 -1.78
CA VAL A 85 -1.81 0.90 -1.00
C VAL A 85 -0.69 0.76 0.01
N PHE A 86 -1.02 0.35 1.22
CA PHE A 86 -0.06 -0.04 2.25
C PHE A 86 -0.66 -1.03 3.25
N SER A 87 0.18 -1.61 4.10
CA SER A 87 -0.27 -2.53 5.14
C SER A 87 -1.09 -1.79 6.22
N HIS A 88 -2.12 -2.44 6.74
CA HIS A 88 -2.93 -1.94 7.86
C HIS A 88 -2.26 -2.28 9.21
N ASP A 89 -0.97 -2.00 9.32
CA ASP A 89 -0.16 -2.09 10.53
C ASP A 89 -0.20 -0.77 11.34
N LEU A 90 0.65 -0.65 12.34
CA LEU A 90 0.71 0.53 13.20
C LEU A 90 0.99 1.81 12.40
N ILE A 91 1.95 1.77 11.48
CA ILE A 91 2.31 2.91 10.63
C ILE A 91 1.20 3.21 9.63
N GLY A 92 0.67 2.19 8.95
CA GLY A 92 -0.44 2.35 8.01
C GLY A 92 -1.67 2.98 8.66
N LYS A 93 -2.03 2.55 9.87
CA LYS A 93 -3.14 3.15 10.64
C LYS A 93 -2.90 4.61 10.98
N ALA A 94 -1.66 5.01 11.22
CA ALA A 94 -1.31 6.39 11.53
C ALA A 94 -1.24 7.28 10.27
N VAL A 95 -0.76 6.74 9.15
CA VAL A 95 -0.56 7.48 7.90
C VAL A 95 -1.84 7.59 7.06
N ALA A 96 -2.63 6.52 6.96
CA ALA A 96 -3.77 6.44 6.06
C ALA A 96 -4.81 7.58 6.23
N PRO A 97 -5.28 7.91 7.44
CA PRO A 97 -6.24 9.00 7.62
C PRO A 97 -5.64 10.37 7.28
N ARG A 98 -4.37 10.60 7.63
CA ARG A 98 -3.67 11.85 7.31
C ARG A 98 -3.51 12.04 5.81
N LEU A 99 -3.14 10.95 5.12
CA LEU A 99 -2.97 10.93 3.67
C LEU A 99 -4.31 11.15 2.95
N SER A 100 -5.40 10.55 3.45
CA SER A 100 -6.75 10.71 2.93
C SER A 100 -7.16 12.18 2.91
N VAL A 101 -6.98 12.90 4.01
CA VAL A 101 -7.28 14.33 4.10
C VAL A 101 -6.38 15.13 3.16
N ARG A 102 -5.08 14.84 3.14
CA ARG A 102 -4.11 15.59 2.34
C ARG A 102 -4.31 15.45 0.83
N LEU A 103 -4.70 14.27 0.36
CA LEU A 103 -4.97 13.97 -1.06
C LEU A 103 -6.44 14.14 -1.44
N GLN A 104 -7.31 14.51 -0.49
CA GLN A 104 -8.78 14.50 -0.69
C GLN A 104 -9.27 13.16 -1.26
N ALA A 105 -8.72 12.08 -0.71
CA ALA A 105 -8.92 10.72 -1.18
C ALA A 105 -9.84 9.94 -0.26
N GLY A 106 -10.65 9.05 -0.83
CA GLY A 106 -11.41 8.09 -0.04
C GLY A 106 -10.51 7.01 0.56
N LEU A 107 -10.79 6.63 1.80
CA LEU A 107 -10.01 5.63 2.55
C LEU A 107 -10.82 4.34 2.74
N ILE A 108 -10.22 3.22 2.36
CA ILE A 108 -10.65 1.86 2.72
C ILE A 108 -9.66 1.31 3.73
N ALA A 109 -10.06 1.28 4.99
CA ALA A 109 -9.20 0.85 6.10
C ALA A 109 -9.45 -0.62 6.45
N GLY A 110 -8.38 -1.43 6.45
CA GLY A 110 -8.44 -2.84 6.81
C GLY A 110 -9.10 -3.72 5.74
N ALA A 111 -8.77 -3.51 4.47
CA ALA A 111 -9.24 -4.34 3.37
C ALA A 111 -8.85 -5.81 3.57
N ILE A 112 -9.75 -6.72 3.26
CA ILE A 112 -9.56 -8.18 3.32
C ILE A 112 -9.83 -8.86 1.97
N SER A 113 -10.23 -8.11 0.96
CA SER A 113 -10.44 -8.60 -0.41
C SER A 113 -9.94 -7.60 -1.43
N ILE A 114 -9.69 -8.06 -2.64
CA ILE A 114 -9.58 -7.19 -3.80
C ILE A 114 -10.96 -6.57 -4.08
N PRO A 115 -11.03 -5.40 -4.75
CA PRO A 115 -12.30 -4.83 -5.16
C PRO A 115 -13.09 -5.76 -6.08
N ASP A 116 -14.38 -5.83 -5.87
CA ASP A 116 -15.30 -6.46 -6.79
C ASP A 116 -15.44 -5.63 -8.09
N THR A 117 -16.18 -6.13 -9.07
CA THR A 117 -16.39 -5.47 -10.37
C THR A 117 -17.00 -4.07 -10.27
N ASP A 118 -17.74 -3.79 -9.21
CA ASP A 118 -18.34 -2.49 -8.92
C ASP A 118 -17.43 -1.58 -8.07
N GLY A 119 -16.24 -2.06 -7.68
CA GLY A 119 -15.27 -1.35 -6.84
C GLY A 119 -15.49 -1.47 -5.34
N THR A 120 -16.39 -2.36 -4.89
CA THR A 120 -16.64 -2.63 -3.48
C THR A 120 -15.55 -3.51 -2.89
N VAL A 121 -15.08 -3.19 -1.69
CA VAL A 121 -14.04 -3.92 -0.96
C VAL A 121 -14.60 -4.41 0.37
N LYS A 122 -14.31 -5.65 0.73
CA LYS A 122 -14.65 -6.20 2.04
C LYS A 122 -13.65 -5.76 3.10
N VAL A 123 -14.15 -5.38 4.26
CA VAL A 123 -13.35 -4.98 5.43
C VAL A 123 -13.84 -5.70 6.66
N ASN A 124 -12.94 -6.02 7.60
CA ASN A 124 -13.33 -6.52 8.91
C ASN A 124 -13.83 -5.37 9.81
N VAL A 125 -14.96 -5.59 10.46
CA VAL A 125 -15.54 -4.66 11.43
C VAL A 125 -15.83 -5.40 12.74
N PHE A 126 -16.04 -4.65 13.83
CA PHE A 126 -16.31 -5.21 15.16
C PHE A 126 -15.26 -6.25 15.61
N SER A 127 -13.97 -5.88 15.49
CA SER A 127 -12.84 -6.78 15.85
C SER A 127 -12.89 -8.13 15.11
N GLY A 128 -13.31 -8.14 13.85
CA GLY A 128 -13.36 -9.32 13.01
C GLY A 128 -14.64 -10.17 13.17
N LYS A 129 -15.61 -9.72 13.99
CA LYS A 129 -16.88 -10.44 14.18
C LYS A 129 -17.87 -10.27 13.02
N ALA A 130 -17.68 -9.25 12.19
CA ALA A 130 -18.52 -8.99 11.02
C ALA A 130 -17.65 -8.49 9.85
N VAL A 131 -18.20 -8.66 8.64
CA VAL A 131 -17.61 -8.16 7.39
C VAL A 131 -18.47 -7.01 6.87
N GLY A 132 -17.86 -5.85 6.73
CA GLY A 132 -18.45 -4.69 6.06
C GLY A 132 -18.09 -4.67 4.59
N GLN A 133 -18.89 -3.96 3.80
CA GLN A 133 -18.60 -3.65 2.40
C GLN A 133 -18.44 -2.15 2.25
N VAL A 134 -17.30 -1.73 1.69
CA VAL A 134 -16.95 -0.31 1.52
C VAL A 134 -16.66 -0.02 0.07
N LYS A 135 -17.26 1.05 -0.43
CA LYS A 135 -17.00 1.61 -1.76
C LYS A 135 -16.64 3.07 -1.62
N VAL A 136 -15.60 3.51 -2.31
CA VAL A 136 -15.22 4.92 -2.39
C VAL A 136 -15.42 5.43 -3.81
N SER A 137 -15.98 6.64 -3.91
CA SER A 137 -16.28 7.31 -5.18
C SER A 137 -15.26 8.37 -5.57
N SER A 138 -14.28 8.66 -4.71
CA SER A 138 -13.22 9.64 -4.98
C SER A 138 -12.30 9.21 -6.13
N ALA A 139 -11.72 10.20 -6.82
CA ALA A 139 -10.78 9.98 -7.91
C ALA A 139 -9.51 9.26 -7.43
N ILE A 140 -9.04 9.59 -6.23
CA ILE A 140 -7.91 8.93 -5.57
C ILE A 140 -8.46 8.02 -4.47
N LYS A 141 -7.94 6.80 -4.39
CA LYS A 141 -8.31 5.80 -3.39
C LYS A 141 -7.10 5.44 -2.54
N ILE A 142 -7.30 5.35 -1.26
CA ILE A 142 -6.30 4.85 -0.32
C ILE A 142 -6.82 3.55 0.26
N ILE A 143 -6.03 2.49 0.19
CA ILE A 143 -6.39 1.16 0.70
C ILE A 143 -5.30 0.72 1.66
N SER A 144 -5.67 0.42 2.90
CA SER A 144 -4.79 -0.29 3.82
C SER A 144 -5.23 -1.74 3.95
N LEU A 145 -4.34 -2.65 3.55
CA LEU A 145 -4.58 -4.09 3.53
C LEU A 145 -4.37 -4.69 4.93
N LEU A 146 -5.35 -5.40 5.44
CA LEU A 146 -5.20 -6.11 6.70
C LEU A 146 -4.16 -7.23 6.57
N PRO A 147 -3.13 -7.30 7.42
CA PRO A 147 -2.15 -8.37 7.38
C PRO A 147 -2.79 -9.76 7.48
N ASN A 148 -2.23 -10.72 6.77
CA ASN A 148 -2.71 -12.10 6.65
C ASN A 148 -4.09 -12.27 5.96
N SER A 149 -4.57 -11.26 5.24
CA SER A 149 -5.81 -11.38 4.44
C SER A 149 -5.59 -11.99 3.06
N MET A 150 -4.34 -12.09 2.60
CA MET A 150 -4.00 -12.79 1.37
C MET A 150 -2.61 -13.43 1.44
N GLN A 151 -2.33 -14.34 0.54
CA GLN A 151 -1.00 -14.93 0.41
C GLN A 151 -0.14 -14.07 -0.54
N PRO A 152 1.14 -13.84 -0.21
CA PRO A 152 2.08 -13.25 -1.16
C PRO A 152 2.29 -14.18 -2.35
N GLU A 153 2.21 -13.65 -3.56
CA GLU A 153 2.36 -14.40 -4.79
C GLU A 153 3.43 -13.75 -5.67
N LYS A 154 4.40 -14.54 -6.16
CA LYS A 154 5.35 -14.06 -7.14
C LYS A 154 4.66 -13.84 -8.49
N SER A 155 4.91 -12.72 -9.11
CA SER A 155 4.24 -12.32 -10.36
C SER A 155 4.75 -13.01 -11.61
N GLY A 156 5.79 -13.85 -11.51
CA GLY A 156 6.38 -14.57 -12.63
C GLY A 156 7.09 -13.67 -13.66
N VAL A 157 7.31 -12.41 -13.36
CA VAL A 157 8.12 -11.52 -14.20
C VAL A 157 9.58 -11.73 -13.79
N ASN A 158 10.34 -12.43 -14.63
CA ASN A 158 11.80 -12.51 -14.54
C ASN A 158 12.43 -11.20 -15.00
#